data_8aceebcbe6a13cfda2710dd344bbe742
#
_entry.id   8aceebcbe6a13cfda2710dd344bbe742
#
_cell.length_a   1.000
_cell.length_b   1.000
_cell.length_c   1.000
_cell.angle_alpha   90.00
_cell.angle_beta   90.00
_cell.angle_gamma   90.00
#
_symmetry.space_group_name_H-M   'P 1'
#
loop_
_entity.id
_entity.type
_entity.pdbx_description
1 polymer ?
#
loop_
_entity_poly.entity_id
_entity_poly.type
_entity_poly.pdbx_seq_one_letter_code
_entity_poly.pdbx_strand_id
1 'polypeptide(L)'
;MWGHTLPAVPGAPAGARCLMTSMGIYVKALAHLRSQKTEIRLIRTPCDCRRLTETLSAGVFLEDEELRLRQASIWDAVLSGAGSSGDLEALDGFINNTSIRLRLSYAGQEIELPGDVYASCWERHQLPPCTLIKLPHHGHGDALTSRLLEMLRPRYAVISVSDDRTDDCPSKKIIQLLSQFGVECFFTDAVPCQYAPDQPHVAIRFRIEKGVLMVSDV
;
A
#
# COMPACT_ATOMS: atom_id res chain seq x y z
N MET A 1 -17.30 23.74 -5.59
CA MET A 1 -16.20 23.85 -6.59
C MET A 1 -14.92 24.04 -5.78
N TRP A 2 -14.12 22.99 -5.59
CA TRP A 2 -12.86 23.09 -4.86
C TRP A 2 -11.84 23.77 -5.77
N GLY A 3 -11.30 24.91 -5.33
CA GLY A 3 -10.17 25.55 -6.02
C GLY A 3 -8.97 24.61 -6.03
N HIS A 4 -8.09 24.76 -7.03
CA HIS A 4 -6.90 23.90 -7.18
C HIS A 4 -5.83 24.12 -6.09
N THR A 5 -6.07 25.00 -5.13
CA THR A 5 -5.14 25.33 -4.06
C THR A 5 -5.75 24.94 -2.72
N LEU A 6 -5.05 24.09 -1.97
CA LEU A 6 -5.46 23.74 -0.61
C LEU A 6 -5.24 24.92 0.34
N PRO A 7 -6.09 25.09 1.36
CA PRO A 7 -5.86 26.08 2.42
C PRO A 7 -4.51 25.84 3.11
N ALA A 8 -3.81 26.89 3.46
CA ALA A 8 -2.62 26.77 4.31
C ALA A 8 -3.04 26.43 5.74
N VAL A 9 -2.32 25.48 6.35
CA VAL A 9 -2.47 25.16 7.78
C VAL A 9 -1.22 25.70 8.49
N PRO A 10 -1.30 26.86 9.17
CA PRO A 10 -0.16 27.44 9.85
C PRO A 10 0.42 26.49 10.92
N GLY A 11 1.76 26.44 11.02
CA GLY A 11 2.44 25.61 12.02
C GLY A 11 2.44 24.11 11.74
N ALA A 12 1.97 23.67 10.57
CA ALA A 12 1.96 22.27 10.21
C ALA A 12 3.38 21.65 10.23
N PRO A 13 3.59 20.51 10.90
CA PRO A 13 4.87 19.81 10.94
C PRO A 13 5.28 19.28 9.54
N ALA A 14 6.52 18.80 9.40
CA ALA A 14 7.05 18.36 8.11
C ALA A 14 6.21 17.24 7.46
N GLY A 15 5.84 16.20 8.22
CA GLY A 15 4.96 15.12 7.75
C GLY A 15 3.61 15.64 7.26
N ALA A 16 2.97 16.54 8.02
CA ALA A 16 1.71 17.16 7.63
C ALA A 16 1.81 17.96 6.33
N ARG A 17 2.94 18.64 6.07
CA ARG A 17 3.18 19.32 4.78
C ARG A 17 3.26 18.33 3.63
N CYS A 18 3.85 17.16 3.85
CA CYS A 18 3.89 16.09 2.86
C CYS A 18 2.47 15.58 2.53
N LEU A 19 1.64 15.35 3.55
CA LEU A 19 0.23 14.97 3.37
C LEU A 19 -0.56 16.02 2.57
N MET A 20 -0.37 17.31 2.88
CA MET A 20 -1.01 18.40 2.14
C MET A 20 -0.59 18.42 0.67
N THR A 21 0.70 18.18 0.39
CA THR A 21 1.21 18.05 -0.99
C THR A 21 0.57 16.89 -1.72
N SER A 22 0.51 15.72 -1.09
CA SER A 22 -0.11 14.51 -1.63
C SER A 22 -1.59 14.70 -1.92
N MET A 23 -2.33 15.34 -1.00
CA MET A 23 -3.74 15.69 -1.21
C MET A 23 -3.90 16.66 -2.40
N GLY A 24 -3.02 17.65 -2.53
CA GLY A 24 -3.02 18.56 -3.67
C GLY A 24 -2.82 17.85 -5.01
N ILE A 25 -1.92 16.87 -5.05
CA ILE A 25 -1.69 16.02 -6.23
C ILE A 25 -2.94 15.19 -6.53
N TYR A 26 -3.53 14.57 -5.50
CA TYR A 26 -4.75 13.77 -5.64
C TYR A 26 -5.93 14.58 -6.21
N VAL A 27 -6.17 15.77 -5.70
CA VAL A 27 -7.24 16.67 -6.21
C VAL A 27 -7.02 17.02 -7.68
N LYS A 28 -5.76 17.35 -8.07
CA LYS A 28 -5.40 17.62 -9.46
C LYS A 28 -5.60 16.40 -10.35
N ALA A 29 -5.18 15.22 -9.91
CA ALA A 29 -5.37 13.98 -10.64
C ALA A 29 -6.85 13.67 -10.87
N LEU A 30 -7.70 13.81 -9.85
CA LEU A 30 -9.15 13.64 -9.99
C LEU A 30 -9.76 14.64 -10.99
N ALA A 31 -9.34 15.91 -10.95
CA ALA A 31 -9.79 16.92 -11.89
C ALA A 31 -9.40 16.57 -13.33
N HIS A 32 -8.16 16.09 -13.51
CA HIS A 32 -7.68 15.64 -14.82
C HIS A 32 -8.47 14.44 -15.33
N LEU A 33 -8.66 13.39 -14.53
CA LEU A 33 -9.43 12.20 -14.92
C LEU A 33 -10.87 12.57 -15.31
N ARG A 34 -11.50 13.47 -14.56
CA ARG A 34 -12.83 14.00 -14.92
C ARG A 34 -12.84 14.73 -16.25
N SER A 35 -11.80 15.53 -16.54
CA SER A 35 -11.68 16.22 -17.84
C SER A 35 -11.53 15.26 -19.00
N GLN A 36 -10.92 14.08 -18.78
CA GLN A 36 -10.79 12.99 -19.74
C GLN A 36 -12.05 12.12 -19.82
N LYS A 37 -13.12 12.47 -19.10
CA LYS A 37 -14.36 11.65 -18.99
C LYS A 37 -14.10 10.22 -18.50
N THR A 38 -13.06 10.01 -17.73
CA THR A 38 -12.74 8.72 -17.12
C THR A 38 -13.81 8.40 -16.07
N GLU A 39 -14.34 7.17 -16.09
CA GLU A 39 -15.26 6.71 -15.06
C GLU A 39 -14.51 6.60 -13.73
N ILE A 40 -14.94 7.36 -12.72
CA ILE A 40 -14.38 7.32 -11.37
C ILE A 40 -15.40 6.65 -10.48
N ARG A 41 -15.01 5.53 -9.87
CA ARG A 41 -15.85 4.81 -8.91
C ARG A 41 -15.36 5.03 -7.50
N LEU A 42 -16.30 5.37 -6.63
CA LEU A 42 -16.04 5.49 -5.21
C LEU A 42 -16.41 4.17 -4.53
N ILE A 43 -15.42 3.55 -3.89
CA ILE A 43 -15.63 2.37 -3.06
C ILE A 43 -15.97 2.85 -1.66
N ARG A 44 -17.21 2.52 -1.21
CA ARG A 44 -17.76 2.95 0.08
C ARG A 44 -18.02 1.80 1.03
N THR A 45 -17.99 0.59 0.51
CA THR A 45 -18.18 -0.65 1.29
C THR A 45 -16.83 -1.21 1.75
N PRO A 46 -16.76 -1.90 2.88
CA PRO A 46 -15.52 -2.52 3.35
C PRO A 46 -14.89 -3.52 2.38
N CYS A 47 -15.69 -4.06 1.47
CA CYS A 47 -15.21 -4.95 0.42
C CYS A 47 -16.00 -4.72 -0.88
N ASP A 48 -15.30 -4.56 -1.98
CA ASP A 48 -15.86 -4.57 -3.34
C ASP A 48 -15.08 -5.55 -4.21
N CYS A 49 -15.66 -6.72 -4.48
CA CYS A 49 -15.05 -7.75 -5.31
C CYS A 49 -15.67 -7.74 -6.71
N ARG A 50 -14.83 -7.66 -7.75
CA ARG A 50 -15.26 -7.53 -9.14
C ARG A 50 -14.55 -8.51 -10.05
N ARG A 51 -15.28 -9.08 -10.96
CA ARG A 51 -14.74 -9.76 -12.12
C ARG A 51 -14.35 -8.70 -13.17
N LEU A 52 -13.09 -8.63 -13.50
CA LEU A 52 -12.55 -7.69 -14.51
C LEU A 52 -12.54 -8.31 -15.90
N THR A 53 -12.24 -9.63 -15.98
CA THR A 53 -12.34 -10.44 -17.19
C THR A 53 -12.91 -11.80 -16.84
N GLU A 54 -13.00 -12.74 -17.78
CA GLU A 54 -13.43 -14.11 -17.49
C GLU A 54 -12.55 -14.82 -16.46
N THR A 55 -11.28 -14.44 -16.39
CA THR A 55 -10.27 -15.13 -15.57
C THR A 55 -9.63 -14.27 -14.50
N LEU A 56 -9.79 -12.93 -14.56
CA LEU A 56 -9.23 -11.98 -13.61
C LEU A 56 -10.33 -11.38 -12.74
N SER A 57 -10.18 -11.47 -11.44
CA SER A 57 -10.99 -10.74 -10.47
C SER A 57 -10.11 -9.88 -9.56
N ALA A 58 -10.70 -8.80 -9.06
CA ALA A 58 -10.08 -7.90 -8.10
C ALA A 58 -11.01 -7.70 -6.89
N GLY A 59 -10.48 -7.88 -5.71
CA GLY A 59 -11.11 -7.51 -4.45
C GLY A 59 -10.43 -6.27 -3.88
N VAL A 60 -11.23 -5.26 -3.55
CA VAL A 60 -10.77 -4.04 -2.87
C VAL A 60 -11.29 -4.06 -1.45
N PHE A 61 -10.40 -3.92 -0.49
CA PHE A 61 -10.70 -3.99 0.93
C PHE A 61 -10.29 -2.71 1.62
N LEU A 62 -11.11 -2.27 2.54
CA LEU A 62 -10.91 -1.07 3.35
C LEU A 62 -10.89 -1.54 4.81
N GLU A 63 -9.70 -1.57 5.40
CA GLU A 63 -9.45 -2.35 6.62
C GLU A 63 -10.07 -1.74 7.89
N ASP A 64 -10.10 -0.41 8.01
CA ASP A 64 -10.55 0.26 9.22
C ASP A 64 -11.53 1.40 8.89
N GLU A 65 -12.83 1.15 9.12
CA GLU A 65 -13.88 2.11 8.83
C GLU A 65 -13.82 3.33 9.76
N GLU A 66 -13.50 3.12 11.03
CA GLU A 66 -13.41 4.21 12.01
C GLU A 66 -12.29 5.18 11.65
N LEU A 67 -11.10 4.66 11.34
CA LEU A 67 -9.98 5.49 10.90
C LEU A 67 -10.26 6.22 9.60
N ARG A 68 -10.97 5.59 8.66
CA ARG A 68 -11.37 6.24 7.40
C ARG A 68 -12.35 7.38 7.62
N LEU A 69 -13.32 7.20 8.51
CA LEU A 69 -14.26 8.26 8.87
C LEU A 69 -13.55 9.42 9.57
N ARG A 70 -12.61 9.10 10.47
CA ARG A 70 -11.75 10.10 11.11
C ARG A 70 -10.88 10.84 10.10
N GLN A 71 -10.26 10.13 9.16
CA GLN A 71 -9.50 10.72 8.06
C GLN A 71 -10.36 11.70 7.24
N ALA A 72 -11.57 11.28 6.85
CA ALA A 72 -12.49 12.12 6.09
C ALA A 72 -12.86 13.37 6.85
N SER A 73 -13.17 13.28 8.16
CA SER A 73 -13.48 14.41 9.02
C SER A 73 -12.32 15.40 9.12
N ILE A 74 -11.09 14.93 9.26
CA ILE A 74 -9.91 15.79 9.29
C ILE A 74 -9.75 16.53 7.95
N TRP A 75 -9.88 15.80 6.82
CA TRP A 75 -9.78 16.43 5.51
C TRP A 75 -10.88 17.44 5.26
N ASP A 76 -12.11 17.18 5.69
CA ASP A 76 -13.22 18.14 5.57
C ASP A 76 -12.91 19.42 6.37
N ALA A 77 -12.37 19.29 7.58
CA ALA A 77 -11.94 20.44 8.38
C ALA A 77 -10.80 21.22 7.71
N VAL A 78 -9.77 20.53 7.22
CA VAL A 78 -8.65 21.16 6.49
C VAL A 78 -9.13 21.87 5.23
N LEU A 79 -9.95 21.23 4.43
CA LEU A 79 -10.45 21.77 3.15
C LEU A 79 -11.41 22.94 3.34
N SER A 80 -12.12 23.00 4.46
CA SER A 80 -12.97 24.14 4.84
C SER A 80 -12.22 25.30 5.50
N GLY A 81 -10.90 25.13 5.77
CA GLY A 81 -10.08 26.12 6.45
C GLY A 81 -10.21 26.09 7.98
N ALA A 82 -10.90 25.10 8.55
CA ALA A 82 -11.07 24.92 10.00
C ALA A 82 -10.06 23.92 10.61
N GLY A 83 -9.23 23.26 9.78
CA GLY A 83 -8.26 22.26 10.23
C GLY A 83 -7.09 22.88 10.99
N SER A 84 -6.59 22.15 11.99
CA SER A 84 -5.44 22.53 12.81
C SER A 84 -4.19 21.72 12.48
N SER A 85 -3.02 22.17 12.95
CA SER A 85 -1.78 21.40 12.86
C SER A 85 -1.87 20.08 13.63
N GLY A 86 -2.58 20.06 14.77
CA GLY A 86 -2.82 18.85 15.57
C GLY A 86 -3.68 17.81 14.84
N ASP A 87 -4.63 18.24 14.03
CA ASP A 87 -5.42 17.33 13.17
C ASP A 87 -4.53 16.64 12.13
N LEU A 88 -3.63 17.40 11.50
CA LEU A 88 -2.72 16.85 10.50
C LEU A 88 -1.64 15.94 11.12
N GLU A 89 -1.15 16.26 12.32
CA GLU A 89 -0.24 15.40 13.06
C GLU A 89 -0.91 14.08 13.46
N ALA A 90 -2.16 14.15 13.92
CA ALA A 90 -2.95 12.97 14.22
C ALA A 90 -3.19 12.13 12.96
N LEU A 91 -3.48 12.74 11.82
CA LEU A 91 -3.66 12.07 10.53
C LEU A 91 -2.38 11.35 10.11
N ASP A 92 -1.22 12.01 10.19
CA ASP A 92 0.08 11.43 9.86
C ASP A 92 0.34 10.15 10.65
N GLY A 93 -0.01 10.11 11.93
CA GLY A 93 0.16 8.96 12.81
C GLY A 93 -0.68 7.72 12.45
N PHE A 94 -1.75 7.85 11.65
CA PHE A 94 -2.60 6.69 11.34
C PHE A 94 -2.91 6.51 9.84
N ILE A 95 -2.47 7.42 8.96
CA ILE A 95 -2.91 7.42 7.56
C ILE A 95 -2.58 6.12 6.82
N ASN A 96 -1.47 5.48 7.15
CA ASN A 96 -1.08 4.21 6.56
C ASN A 96 -2.11 3.11 6.82
N ASN A 97 -2.78 3.14 7.99
CA ASN A 97 -3.86 2.19 8.31
C ASN A 97 -5.17 2.45 7.54
N THR A 98 -5.25 3.55 6.80
CA THR A 98 -6.35 3.81 5.86
C THR A 98 -6.04 3.35 4.44
N SER A 99 -4.94 2.64 4.25
CA SER A 99 -4.54 2.07 2.96
C SER A 99 -5.64 1.18 2.37
N ILE A 100 -5.77 1.26 1.06
CA ILE A 100 -6.62 0.35 0.29
C ILE A 100 -5.83 -0.93 0.06
N ARG A 101 -6.35 -2.06 0.52
CA ARG A 101 -5.80 -3.37 0.20
C ARG A 101 -6.46 -3.90 -1.07
N LEU A 102 -5.64 -4.30 -2.03
CA LEU A 102 -6.09 -4.89 -3.30
C LEU A 102 -5.64 -6.34 -3.36
N ARG A 103 -6.58 -7.23 -3.65
CA ARG A 103 -6.33 -8.64 -3.92
C ARG A 103 -6.71 -8.97 -5.36
N LEU A 104 -5.76 -9.52 -6.11
CA LEU A 104 -5.98 -9.96 -7.48
C LEU A 104 -5.98 -11.49 -7.53
N SER A 105 -7.00 -12.06 -8.17
CA SER A 105 -7.12 -13.49 -8.41
C SER A 105 -7.08 -13.75 -9.92
N TYR A 106 -6.09 -14.52 -10.37
CA TYR A 106 -5.94 -14.89 -11.78
C TYR A 106 -5.38 -16.29 -11.94
N ALA A 107 -6.06 -17.15 -12.67
CA ALA A 107 -5.62 -18.51 -13.02
C ALA A 107 -5.15 -19.33 -11.80
N GLY A 108 -5.83 -19.21 -10.65
CA GLY A 108 -5.50 -19.90 -9.41
C GLY A 108 -4.35 -19.26 -8.61
N GLN A 109 -3.82 -18.14 -9.05
CA GLN A 109 -2.83 -17.36 -8.33
C GLN A 109 -3.49 -16.19 -7.62
N GLU A 110 -3.12 -15.96 -6.37
CA GLU A 110 -3.61 -14.89 -5.52
C GLU A 110 -2.48 -13.91 -5.22
N ILE A 111 -2.70 -12.64 -5.54
CA ILE A 111 -1.72 -11.57 -5.35
C ILE A 111 -2.28 -10.56 -4.37
N GLU A 112 -1.52 -10.24 -3.33
CA GLU A 112 -1.91 -9.33 -2.26
C GLU A 112 -1.09 -8.04 -2.33
N LEU A 113 -1.78 -6.90 -2.43
CA LEU A 113 -1.21 -5.55 -2.50
C LEU A 113 -1.80 -4.70 -1.35
N PRO A 114 -1.23 -4.75 -0.15
CA PRO A 114 -1.84 -4.17 1.06
C PRO A 114 -1.61 -2.66 1.23
N GLY A 115 -0.91 -1.99 0.31
CA GLY A 115 -0.47 -0.61 0.53
C GLY A 115 0.57 -0.52 1.63
N ASP A 116 0.40 0.44 2.54
CA ASP A 116 1.32 0.67 3.66
C ASP A 116 0.67 0.38 5.02
N VAL A 117 -0.38 -0.45 5.03
CA VAL A 117 -1.09 -0.84 6.26
C VAL A 117 -0.16 -1.52 7.27
N TYR A 118 -0.30 -1.18 8.53
CA TYR A 118 0.47 -1.83 9.59
C TYR A 118 -0.09 -3.20 9.94
N ALA A 119 0.79 -4.13 10.27
CA ALA A 119 0.43 -5.50 10.64
C ALA A 119 -0.65 -5.55 11.73
N SER A 120 -0.56 -4.68 12.74
CA SER A 120 -1.54 -4.58 13.84
C SER A 120 -2.95 -4.23 13.38
N CYS A 121 -3.10 -3.61 12.22
CA CYS A 121 -4.40 -3.28 11.64
C CYS A 121 -5.00 -4.50 10.92
N TRP A 122 -4.28 -5.06 9.97
CA TRP A 122 -4.87 -6.09 9.10
C TRP A 122 -4.80 -7.52 9.64
N GLU A 123 -3.95 -7.84 10.61
CA GLU A 123 -3.96 -9.16 11.26
C GLU A 123 -5.22 -9.45 12.12
N ARG A 124 -6.07 -8.44 12.33
CA ARG A 124 -7.38 -8.59 12.97
C ARG A 124 -8.37 -9.35 12.08
N HIS A 125 -8.11 -9.37 10.79
CA HIS A 125 -8.97 -10.02 9.79
C HIS A 125 -8.49 -11.45 9.52
N GLN A 126 -9.42 -12.31 9.10
CA GLN A 126 -9.05 -13.61 8.55
C GLN A 126 -8.65 -13.44 7.08
N LEU A 127 -7.36 -13.63 6.82
CA LEU A 127 -6.80 -13.44 5.49
C LEU A 127 -6.59 -14.81 4.82
N PRO A 128 -7.16 -15.03 3.63
CA PRO A 128 -6.90 -16.25 2.90
C PRO A 128 -5.47 -16.28 2.35
N PRO A 129 -4.87 -17.46 2.10
CA PRO A 129 -3.55 -17.60 1.54
C PRO A 129 -3.37 -16.85 0.22
N CYS A 130 -2.15 -16.38 -0.05
CA CYS A 130 -1.78 -15.76 -1.33
C CYS A 130 -0.50 -16.38 -1.88
N THR A 131 -0.26 -16.23 -3.19
CA THR A 131 0.96 -16.70 -3.84
C THR A 131 2.05 -15.66 -3.80
N LEU A 132 1.67 -14.41 -3.98
CA LEU A 132 2.56 -13.25 -4.04
C LEU A 132 2.02 -12.14 -3.14
N ILE A 133 2.90 -11.53 -2.37
CA ILE A 133 2.60 -10.33 -1.60
C ILE A 133 3.56 -9.18 -1.97
N LYS A 134 3.03 -7.98 -2.22
CA LYS A 134 3.84 -6.76 -2.08
C LYS A 134 3.93 -6.46 -0.59
N LEU A 135 5.13 -6.33 -0.04
CA LEU A 135 5.23 -6.01 1.39
C LEU A 135 4.58 -4.67 1.70
N PRO A 136 3.75 -4.60 2.75
CA PRO A 136 3.22 -3.34 3.24
C PRO A 136 4.37 -2.46 3.74
N HIS A 137 4.15 -1.17 3.72
CA HIS A 137 5.04 -0.15 4.31
C HIS A 137 6.54 -0.39 3.97
N HIS A 138 6.81 -0.78 2.72
CA HIS A 138 8.15 -1.03 2.18
C HIS A 138 9.00 -2.04 2.96
N GLY A 139 8.35 -2.91 3.74
CA GLY A 139 9.04 -3.86 4.62
C GLY A 139 9.56 -3.25 5.92
N HIS A 140 9.04 -2.09 6.35
CA HIS A 140 9.32 -1.51 7.67
C HIS A 140 9.02 -2.51 8.81
N GLY A 141 9.61 -2.31 9.99
CA GLY A 141 9.54 -3.26 11.10
C GLY A 141 8.13 -3.60 11.62
N ASP A 142 7.12 -2.84 11.24
CA ASP A 142 5.69 -3.02 11.54
C ASP A 142 4.88 -3.65 10.38
N ALA A 143 5.55 -3.99 9.27
CA ALA A 143 4.89 -4.49 8.05
C ALA A 143 4.23 -5.86 8.22
N LEU A 144 4.91 -6.79 8.89
CA LEU A 144 4.47 -8.18 9.03
C LEU A 144 4.71 -8.74 10.44
N THR A 145 3.90 -9.73 10.78
CA THR A 145 4.08 -10.60 11.94
C THR A 145 4.12 -12.07 11.50
N SER A 146 4.61 -12.96 12.37
CA SER A 146 4.54 -14.41 12.13
C SER A 146 3.09 -14.87 11.87
N ARG A 147 2.13 -14.31 12.62
CA ARG A 147 0.69 -14.62 12.45
C ARG A 147 0.18 -14.29 11.05
N LEU A 148 0.55 -13.13 10.51
CA LEU A 148 0.19 -12.76 9.13
C LEU A 148 0.79 -13.73 8.12
N LEU A 149 2.05 -14.12 8.29
CA LEU A 149 2.69 -15.10 7.40
C LEU A 149 2.08 -16.50 7.52
N GLU A 150 1.66 -16.92 8.70
CA GLU A 150 0.92 -18.18 8.91
C GLU A 150 -0.43 -18.19 8.18
N MET A 151 -1.13 -17.05 8.14
CA MET A 151 -2.39 -16.90 7.42
C MET A 151 -2.18 -16.81 5.91
N LEU A 152 -1.33 -15.89 5.46
CA LEU A 152 -1.12 -15.56 4.05
C LEU A 152 -0.30 -16.62 3.31
N ARG A 153 0.66 -17.25 3.96
CA ARG A 153 1.56 -18.27 3.39
C ARG A 153 2.08 -17.93 1.99
N PRO A 154 2.62 -16.73 1.77
CA PRO A 154 3.09 -16.32 0.46
C PRO A 154 4.29 -17.18 0.05
N ARG A 155 4.37 -17.53 -1.23
CA ARG A 155 5.58 -18.09 -1.82
C ARG A 155 6.60 -17.00 -2.15
N TYR A 156 6.11 -15.86 -2.61
CA TYR A 156 6.91 -14.73 -3.09
C TYR A 156 6.54 -13.46 -2.36
N ALA A 157 7.54 -12.64 -2.07
CA ALA A 157 7.37 -11.29 -1.54
C ALA A 157 8.11 -10.27 -2.41
N VAL A 158 7.42 -9.19 -2.80
CA VAL A 158 8.04 -8.03 -3.45
C VAL A 158 8.19 -6.92 -2.45
N ILE A 159 9.37 -6.34 -2.39
CA ILE A 159 9.70 -5.23 -1.51
C ILE A 159 10.01 -4.02 -2.39
N SER A 160 9.13 -3.01 -2.34
CA SER A 160 9.37 -1.72 -2.99
C SER A 160 10.39 -0.95 -2.17
N VAL A 161 11.57 -0.76 -2.71
CA VAL A 161 12.66 -0.02 -2.07
C VAL A 161 13.31 0.91 -3.06
N SER A 162 14.05 1.90 -2.56
CA SER A 162 14.98 2.71 -3.32
C SER A 162 16.37 2.68 -2.66
N ASP A 163 17.38 3.12 -3.37
CA ASP A 163 18.74 3.28 -2.86
C ASP A 163 18.86 4.44 -1.87
N ASP A 164 17.93 5.39 -1.91
CA ASP A 164 17.83 6.50 -0.95
C ASP A 164 17.21 6.02 0.37
N ARG A 165 18.07 5.50 1.25
CA ARG A 165 17.66 4.91 2.52
C ARG A 165 17.86 5.86 3.66
N THR A 166 16.82 6.57 4.00
CA THR A 166 16.77 7.36 5.23
C THR A 166 16.19 6.58 6.40
N ASP A 167 15.47 5.48 6.11
CA ASP A 167 14.71 4.70 7.09
C ASP A 167 15.08 3.20 7.04
N ASP A 168 14.74 2.44 8.10
CA ASP A 168 14.93 0.99 8.20
C ASP A 168 13.91 0.24 7.31
N CYS A 169 13.98 0.49 5.99
CA CYS A 169 13.14 -0.13 4.97
C CYS A 169 14.00 -0.74 3.84
N PRO A 170 14.02 -2.07 3.67
CA PRO A 170 13.36 -3.04 4.52
C PRO A 170 14.08 -3.28 5.85
N SER A 171 13.31 -3.53 6.91
CA SER A 171 13.85 -3.88 8.22
C SER A 171 14.51 -5.25 8.19
N LYS A 172 15.69 -5.37 8.80
CA LYS A 172 16.39 -6.65 8.98
C LYS A 172 15.49 -7.70 9.63
N LYS A 173 14.68 -7.31 10.60
CA LYS A 173 13.72 -8.19 11.29
C LYS A 173 12.73 -8.81 10.30
N ILE A 174 12.19 -8.02 9.39
CA ILE A 174 11.22 -8.48 8.39
C ILE A 174 11.86 -9.43 7.39
N ILE A 175 13.07 -9.13 6.91
CA ILE A 175 13.80 -10.03 6.00
C ILE A 175 14.11 -11.38 6.66
N GLN A 176 14.56 -11.36 7.93
CA GLN A 176 14.79 -12.59 8.69
C GLN A 176 13.49 -13.39 8.89
N LEU A 177 12.38 -12.72 9.17
CA LEU A 177 11.08 -13.35 9.33
C LEU A 177 10.63 -14.03 8.03
N LEU A 178 10.73 -13.36 6.88
CA LEU A 178 10.40 -13.93 5.58
C LEU A 178 11.27 -15.16 5.28
N SER A 179 12.57 -15.08 5.55
CA SER A 179 13.51 -16.20 5.37
C SER A 179 13.13 -17.41 6.24
N GLN A 180 12.73 -17.19 7.50
CA GLN A 180 12.29 -18.27 8.40
C GLN A 180 11.03 -18.99 7.88
N PHE A 181 10.16 -18.29 7.18
CA PHE A 181 8.97 -18.84 6.54
C PHE A 181 9.22 -19.37 5.13
N GLY A 182 10.46 -19.34 4.64
CA GLY A 182 10.84 -19.84 3.30
C GLY A 182 10.26 -19.00 2.16
N VAL A 183 9.96 -17.72 2.40
CA VAL A 183 9.43 -16.80 1.40
C VAL A 183 10.58 -16.26 0.54
N GLU A 184 10.47 -16.40 -0.77
CA GLU A 184 11.44 -15.86 -1.72
C GLU A 184 11.19 -14.37 -1.94
N CYS A 185 12.22 -13.55 -1.69
CA CYS A 185 12.12 -12.09 -1.69
C CYS A 185 12.70 -11.48 -2.96
N PHE A 186 12.00 -10.49 -3.51
CA PHE A 186 12.40 -9.69 -4.66
C PHE A 186 12.34 -8.21 -4.30
N PHE A 187 13.36 -7.46 -4.71
CA PHE A 187 13.49 -6.03 -4.41
C PHE A 187 13.35 -5.24 -5.70
N THR A 188 12.65 -4.10 -5.68
CA THR A 188 12.42 -3.28 -6.88
C THR A 188 13.63 -2.45 -7.29
N ASP A 189 14.66 -2.39 -6.46
CA ASP A 189 15.91 -1.71 -6.73
C ASP A 189 17.10 -2.50 -6.17
N ALA A 190 18.29 -2.24 -6.68
CA ALA A 190 19.52 -2.78 -6.13
C ALA A 190 19.73 -2.24 -4.72
N VAL A 191 19.59 -3.10 -3.74
CA VAL A 191 19.64 -2.71 -2.34
C VAL A 191 20.95 -3.18 -1.75
N PRO A 192 21.83 -2.29 -1.24
CA PRO A 192 23.04 -2.68 -0.56
C PRO A 192 22.71 -3.28 0.82
N CYS A 193 22.02 -4.40 0.84
CA CYS A 193 21.83 -5.19 2.05
C CYS A 193 22.31 -6.61 1.78
N GLN A 194 22.86 -7.25 2.82
CA GLN A 194 23.37 -8.63 2.74
C GLN A 194 22.34 -9.69 2.35
N TYR A 195 21.09 -9.29 2.14
CA TYR A 195 19.97 -10.18 1.82
C TYR A 195 19.38 -9.94 0.43
N ALA A 196 19.85 -8.92 -0.29
CA ALA A 196 19.42 -8.63 -1.65
C ALA A 196 20.46 -9.14 -2.65
N PRO A 197 20.06 -9.60 -3.83
CA PRO A 197 21.01 -9.92 -4.88
C PRO A 197 21.79 -8.66 -5.27
N ASP A 198 23.11 -8.82 -5.40
CA ASP A 198 24.05 -7.72 -5.77
C ASP A 198 23.93 -7.28 -7.23
N GLN A 199 23.01 -7.86 -7.99
CA GLN A 199 22.90 -7.55 -9.41
C GLN A 199 21.90 -6.41 -9.64
N PRO A 200 22.31 -5.35 -10.33
CA PRO A 200 21.40 -4.30 -10.76
C PRO A 200 20.39 -4.88 -11.74
N HIS A 201 19.11 -4.59 -11.52
CA HIS A 201 18.01 -4.92 -12.43
C HIS A 201 17.15 -3.68 -12.62
N VAL A 202 16.49 -3.58 -13.78
CA VAL A 202 15.61 -2.46 -14.11
C VAL A 202 14.20 -2.70 -13.59
N ALA A 203 13.76 -3.96 -13.62
CA ALA A 203 12.46 -4.37 -13.13
C ALA A 203 12.42 -5.87 -12.83
N ILE A 204 11.44 -6.27 -12.00
CA ILE A 204 11.11 -7.67 -11.76
C ILE A 204 9.76 -7.94 -12.41
N ARG A 205 9.71 -8.95 -13.25
CA ARG A 205 8.50 -9.35 -13.96
C ARG A 205 7.93 -10.64 -13.36
N PHE A 206 6.69 -10.56 -12.90
CA PHE A 206 5.88 -11.72 -12.54
C PHE A 206 4.93 -12.04 -13.70
N ARG A 207 5.01 -13.27 -14.21
CA ARG A 207 4.20 -13.76 -15.32
C ARG A 207 3.44 -15.00 -14.91
N ILE A 208 2.15 -15.05 -15.18
CA ILE A 208 1.32 -16.22 -14.91
C ILE A 208 0.98 -16.89 -16.23
N GLU A 209 1.48 -18.10 -16.43
CA GLU A 209 1.18 -18.93 -17.58
C GLU A 209 0.64 -20.29 -17.13
N LYS A 210 -0.51 -20.68 -17.68
CA LYS A 210 -1.17 -21.97 -17.38
C LYS A 210 -1.33 -22.22 -15.86
N GLY A 211 -1.60 -21.16 -15.08
CA GLY A 211 -1.76 -21.24 -13.64
C GLY A 211 -0.43 -21.31 -12.86
N VAL A 212 0.71 -21.17 -13.50
CA VAL A 212 2.03 -21.12 -12.84
C VAL A 212 2.55 -19.70 -12.85
N LEU A 213 2.96 -19.20 -11.68
CA LEU A 213 3.62 -17.92 -11.54
C LEU A 213 5.12 -18.10 -11.72
N MET A 214 5.68 -17.38 -12.68
CA MET A 214 7.10 -17.34 -13.00
C MET A 214 7.67 -15.96 -12.73
N VAL A 215 8.93 -15.90 -12.36
CA VAL A 215 9.64 -14.66 -12.07
C VAL A 215 10.83 -14.53 -13.01
N SER A 216 11.09 -13.33 -13.49
CA SER A 216 12.28 -13.01 -14.28
C SER A 216 12.69 -11.55 -14.05
N ASP A 217 13.98 -11.31 -14.07
CA ASP A 217 14.53 -9.96 -14.15
C ASP A 217 14.37 -9.40 -15.56
N VAL A 218 14.25 -8.07 -15.67
CA VAL A 218 14.10 -7.33 -16.93
C VAL A 218 15.14 -6.22 -16.99
#